data_eb24e913f0879325122df9cfbaefa246
#
_entry.id   eb24e913f0879325122df9cfbaefa246
#
_cell.length_a   1.000
_cell.length_b   1.000
_cell.length_c   1.000
_cell.angle_alpha   90.00
_cell.angle_beta   90.00
_cell.angle_gamma   90.00
#
_symmetry.space_group_name_H-M   'P 1'
#
loop_
_entity.id
_entity.type
_entity.pdbx_description
1 polymer ?
#
loop_
_entity_poly.entity_id
_entity_poly.type
_entity_poly.pdbx_seq_one_letter_code
_entity_poly.pdbx_strand_id
1 'polypeptide(L)'
;GLSGSVVRAAWASADIRHQRVLLTALTQVGVPYRFATMRPGESFDCSGLTLWAWQHSGVTLARLAAQQITSKSRIPVEQAVAGDLVYMPGHSLIYLGVKDLVLHAPYSGGLVRIDVLHLRDWYRFGNPLRG
;
A
#
# COMPACT_ATOMS: atom_id res chain seq x y z
N GLY A 1 21.28 -1.00 3.60
CA GLY A 1 19.86 -1.28 3.58
C GLY A 1 19.22 -1.13 4.94
N LEU A 2 17.91 -1.08 4.93
CA LEU A 2 17.13 -0.99 6.15
C LEU A 2 17.08 -2.34 6.84
N SER A 3 17.29 -2.37 8.16
CA SER A 3 17.20 -3.61 8.90
C SER A 3 15.75 -4.05 9.06
N GLY A 4 15.54 -5.37 9.17
CA GLY A 4 14.21 -5.92 9.45
C GLY A 4 13.64 -5.43 10.78
N SER A 5 14.49 -5.06 11.74
CA SER A 5 14.03 -4.56 13.03
C SER A 5 13.39 -3.17 12.89
N VAL A 6 13.88 -2.32 11.99
CA VAL A 6 13.29 -1.00 11.75
C VAL A 6 11.89 -1.16 11.13
N VAL A 7 11.75 -2.06 10.15
CA VAL A 7 10.46 -2.33 9.51
C VAL A 7 9.47 -2.91 10.52
N ARG A 8 9.91 -3.87 11.35
CA ARG A 8 9.05 -4.45 12.39
C ARG A 8 8.61 -3.41 13.41
N ALA A 9 9.49 -2.51 13.81
CA ALA A 9 9.16 -1.46 14.76
C ALA A 9 8.10 -0.49 14.18
N ALA A 10 8.24 -0.12 12.93
CA ALA A 10 7.27 0.74 12.25
C ALA A 10 5.90 0.07 12.18
N TRP A 11 5.87 -1.23 11.81
CA TRP A 11 4.63 -2.01 11.77
C TRP A 11 4.02 -2.15 13.17
N ALA A 12 4.83 -2.46 14.17
CA ALA A 12 4.36 -2.69 15.54
C ALA A 12 3.76 -1.42 16.18
N SER A 13 4.20 -0.23 15.75
CA SER A 13 3.65 1.03 16.26
C SER A 13 2.35 1.44 15.57
N ALA A 14 1.96 0.78 14.49
CA ALA A 14 0.70 1.06 13.82
C ALA A 14 -0.48 0.42 14.57
N ASP A 15 -1.69 0.93 14.32
CA ASP A 15 -2.89 0.31 14.87
C ASP A 15 -3.16 -1.06 14.24
N ILE A 16 -4.03 -1.84 14.89
CA ILE A 16 -4.29 -3.22 14.46
C ILE A 16 -4.84 -3.33 13.03
N ARG A 17 -5.63 -2.36 12.60
CA ARG A 17 -6.20 -2.38 11.24
C ARG A 17 -5.13 -2.13 10.19
N HIS A 18 -4.23 -1.19 10.42
CA HIS A 18 -3.08 -0.96 9.55
C HIS A 18 -2.14 -2.16 9.56
N GLN A 19 -1.89 -2.76 10.72
CA GLN A 19 -1.07 -3.96 10.81
C GLN A 19 -1.62 -5.10 9.96
N ARG A 20 -2.94 -5.30 10.02
CA ARG A 20 -3.61 -6.34 9.24
C ARG A 20 -3.48 -6.10 7.73
N VAL A 21 -3.61 -4.86 7.30
CA VAL A 21 -3.46 -4.50 5.90
C VAL A 21 -2.08 -4.90 5.38
N LEU A 22 -1.04 -4.53 6.11
CA LEU A 22 0.32 -4.81 5.67
C LEU A 22 0.61 -6.30 5.66
N LEU A 23 0.20 -7.03 6.71
CA LEU A 23 0.38 -8.48 6.76
C LEU A 23 -0.37 -9.17 5.62
N THR A 24 -1.60 -8.73 5.34
CA THR A 24 -2.40 -9.27 4.24
C THR A 24 -1.67 -9.08 2.91
N ALA A 25 -1.21 -7.88 2.64
CA ALA A 25 -0.49 -7.59 1.40
C ALA A 25 0.82 -8.38 1.28
N LEU A 26 1.54 -8.56 2.39
CA LEU A 26 2.79 -9.32 2.40
C LEU A 26 2.60 -10.77 1.98
N THR A 27 1.42 -11.37 2.20
CA THR A 27 1.13 -12.73 1.75
C THR A 27 1.16 -12.86 0.23
N GLN A 28 1.07 -11.75 -0.49
CA GLN A 28 0.99 -11.75 -1.95
C GLN A 28 2.32 -11.39 -2.63
N VAL A 29 3.39 -11.20 -1.87
CA VAL A 29 4.72 -10.97 -2.45
C VAL A 29 5.07 -12.14 -3.36
N GLY A 30 5.50 -11.83 -4.59
CA GLY A 30 5.81 -12.84 -5.60
C GLY A 30 4.66 -13.16 -6.57
N VAL A 31 3.45 -12.69 -6.30
CA VAL A 31 2.30 -12.89 -7.18
C VAL A 31 2.44 -11.97 -8.41
N PRO A 32 2.15 -12.47 -9.63
CA PRO A 32 2.31 -11.67 -10.84
C PRO A 32 1.38 -10.46 -10.91
N TYR A 33 1.91 -9.37 -11.49
CA TYR A 33 1.07 -8.25 -11.90
C TYR A 33 0.30 -8.63 -13.17
N ARG A 34 -1.00 -8.33 -13.18
CA ARG A 34 -1.83 -8.38 -14.40
C ARG A 34 -2.82 -7.23 -14.37
N PHE A 35 -2.90 -6.51 -15.49
CA PHE A 35 -3.81 -5.38 -15.64
C PHE A 35 -5.25 -5.77 -15.30
N ALA A 36 -5.93 -4.90 -14.54
CA ALA A 36 -7.35 -5.03 -14.19
C ALA A 36 -7.69 -6.30 -13.39
N THR A 37 -6.75 -6.83 -12.60
CA THR A 37 -7.02 -8.03 -11.80
C THR A 37 -6.90 -7.77 -10.30
N MET A 38 -7.63 -8.60 -9.54
CA MET A 38 -7.59 -8.65 -8.09
C MET A 38 -7.91 -10.08 -7.67
N ARG A 39 -6.91 -10.98 -7.82
CA ARG A 39 -7.08 -12.43 -7.60
C ARG A 39 -6.01 -12.93 -6.64
N PRO A 40 -6.35 -13.09 -5.35
CA PRO A 40 -5.37 -13.57 -4.37
C PRO A 40 -4.66 -14.84 -4.80
N GLY A 41 -3.33 -14.84 -4.71
CA GLY A 41 -2.50 -15.97 -5.11
C GLY A 41 -2.28 -16.11 -6.61
N GLU A 42 -2.96 -15.34 -7.45
CA GLU A 42 -2.89 -15.47 -8.90
C GLU A 42 -2.35 -14.22 -9.59
N SER A 43 -2.97 -13.07 -9.36
CA SER A 43 -2.55 -11.81 -9.97
C SER A 43 -3.21 -10.60 -9.33
N PHE A 44 -2.50 -9.46 -9.39
CA PHE A 44 -3.03 -8.16 -8.96
C PHE A 44 -2.52 -7.06 -9.88
N ASP A 45 -3.35 -6.03 -10.09
CA ASP A 45 -2.82 -4.74 -10.49
C ASP A 45 -2.57 -3.89 -9.24
N CYS A 46 -2.06 -2.67 -9.40
CA CYS A 46 -1.64 -1.85 -8.26
C CYS A 46 -2.80 -1.52 -7.32
N SER A 47 -3.91 -1.03 -7.87
CA SER A 47 -5.08 -0.65 -7.08
C SER A 47 -5.89 -1.85 -6.61
N GLY A 48 -5.79 -2.99 -7.31
CA GLY A 48 -6.40 -4.24 -6.87
C GLY A 48 -5.76 -4.75 -5.60
N LEU A 49 -4.44 -4.66 -5.50
CA LEU A 49 -3.73 -5.08 -4.30
C LEU A 49 -4.10 -4.21 -3.09
N THR A 50 -4.08 -2.91 -3.23
CA THR A 50 -4.43 -2.01 -2.14
C THR A 50 -5.88 -2.16 -1.70
N LEU A 51 -6.80 -2.29 -2.67
CA LEU A 51 -8.22 -2.51 -2.38
C LEU A 51 -8.42 -3.81 -1.60
N TRP A 52 -7.85 -4.89 -2.09
CA TRP A 52 -7.98 -6.20 -1.46
C TRP A 52 -7.41 -6.21 -0.04
N ALA A 53 -6.23 -5.61 0.15
CA ALA A 53 -5.60 -5.56 1.47
C ALA A 53 -6.47 -4.79 2.48
N TRP A 54 -6.99 -3.63 2.10
CA TRP A 54 -7.83 -2.82 2.98
C TRP A 54 -9.21 -3.43 3.25
N GLN A 55 -9.72 -4.24 2.32
CA GLN A 55 -10.96 -4.99 2.59
C GLN A 55 -10.83 -5.87 3.83
N HIS A 56 -9.66 -6.41 4.09
CA HIS A 56 -9.40 -7.24 5.26
C HIS A 56 -9.45 -6.46 6.58
N SER A 57 -9.40 -5.14 6.51
CA SER A 57 -9.61 -4.27 7.67
C SER A 57 -10.95 -3.54 7.64
N GLY A 58 -11.88 -4.02 6.82
CA GLY A 58 -13.24 -3.52 6.78
C GLY A 58 -13.43 -2.22 6.01
N VAL A 59 -12.45 -1.81 5.21
CA VAL A 59 -12.55 -0.59 4.40
C VAL A 59 -12.62 -0.96 2.92
N THR A 60 -13.65 -0.48 2.23
CA THR A 60 -13.81 -0.67 0.80
C THR A 60 -13.29 0.56 0.07
N LEU A 61 -12.14 0.43 -0.58
CA LEU A 61 -11.55 1.50 -1.39
C LEU A 61 -12.21 1.51 -2.78
N ALA A 62 -12.08 2.65 -3.47
CA ALA A 62 -12.44 2.72 -4.88
C ALA A 62 -11.56 1.77 -5.70
N ARG A 63 -12.05 1.33 -6.86
CA ARG A 63 -11.29 0.39 -7.70
C ARG A 63 -10.08 1.03 -8.37
N LEU A 64 -10.17 2.30 -8.73
CA LEU A 64 -9.10 2.98 -9.46
C LEU A 64 -8.14 3.69 -8.52
N ALA A 65 -6.85 3.60 -8.83
CA ALA A 65 -5.79 4.19 -8.03
C ALA A 65 -6.04 5.67 -7.69
N ALA A 66 -6.40 6.46 -8.69
CA ALA A 66 -6.60 7.90 -8.52
C ALA A 66 -7.75 8.26 -7.57
N GLN A 67 -8.61 7.30 -7.24
CA GLN A 67 -9.80 7.55 -6.43
C GLN A 67 -9.70 6.95 -5.03
N GLN A 68 -8.66 6.20 -4.74
CA GLN A 68 -8.54 5.49 -3.45
C GLN A 68 -8.25 6.43 -2.29
N ILE A 69 -7.49 7.50 -2.52
CA ILE A 69 -7.25 8.52 -1.50
C ILE A 69 -8.22 9.66 -1.76
N THR A 70 -9.14 9.86 -0.83
CA THR A 70 -10.15 10.92 -0.92
C THR A 70 -9.67 12.18 -0.20
N SER A 71 -10.40 13.28 -0.35
CA SER A 71 -10.09 14.51 0.38
C SER A 71 -10.15 14.30 1.90
N LYS A 72 -11.00 13.38 2.37
CA LYS A 72 -11.13 13.08 3.80
C LYS A 72 -10.01 12.17 4.29
N SER A 73 -9.55 11.25 3.47
CA SER A 73 -8.52 10.29 3.87
C SER A 73 -7.11 10.81 3.69
N ARG A 74 -6.93 11.88 2.90
CA ARG A 74 -5.62 12.44 2.62
C ARG A 74 -4.96 12.98 3.89
N ILE A 75 -3.69 12.66 4.09
CA ILE A 75 -2.89 13.09 5.23
C ILE A 75 -1.55 13.65 4.76
N PRO A 76 -0.93 14.51 5.56
CA PRO A 76 0.46 14.92 5.31
C PRO A 76 1.39 13.72 5.43
N VAL A 77 2.50 13.75 4.71
CA VAL A 77 3.48 12.66 4.74
C VAL A 77 4.02 12.41 6.16
N GLU A 78 4.13 13.46 6.97
CA GLU A 78 4.64 13.35 8.34
C GLU A 78 3.74 12.51 9.25
N GLN A 79 2.47 12.36 8.88
CA GLN A 79 1.50 11.56 9.64
C GLN A 79 1.36 10.14 9.10
N ALA A 80 2.01 9.82 7.98
CA ALA A 80 1.86 8.52 7.35
C ALA A 80 2.53 7.43 8.18
N VAL A 81 1.83 6.30 8.33
CA VAL A 81 2.31 5.14 9.08
C VAL A 81 2.22 3.88 8.24
N ALA A 82 2.81 2.80 8.74
CA ALA A 82 2.78 1.51 8.04
C ALA A 82 1.33 1.11 7.72
N GLY A 83 1.09 0.72 6.47
CA GLY A 83 -0.24 0.33 5.98
C GLY A 83 -0.99 1.45 5.28
N ASP A 84 -0.57 2.69 5.42
CA ASP A 84 -1.20 3.80 4.71
C ASP A 84 -0.98 3.69 3.20
N LEU A 85 -1.82 4.40 2.45
CA LEU A 85 -1.75 4.43 0.99
C LEU A 85 -0.81 5.53 0.51
N VAL A 86 -0.13 5.24 -0.61
CA VAL A 86 0.60 6.23 -1.38
C VAL A 86 0.01 6.25 -2.79
N TYR A 87 -0.18 7.44 -3.35
CA TYR A 87 -0.57 7.62 -4.73
C TYR A 87 0.47 8.45 -5.46
N MET A 88 1.00 7.90 -6.53
CA MET A 88 1.72 8.64 -7.56
C MET A 88 0.92 8.50 -8.86
N PRO A 89 1.05 9.43 -9.84
CA PRO A 89 0.20 9.38 -11.03
C PRO A 89 0.13 7.99 -11.66
N GLY A 90 -1.08 7.45 -11.71
CA GLY A 90 -1.35 6.14 -12.30
C GLY A 90 -0.97 4.95 -11.43
N HIS A 91 -0.61 5.14 -10.16
CA HIS A 91 -0.11 4.03 -9.35
C HIS A 91 -0.46 4.15 -7.87
N SER A 92 -0.91 3.04 -7.29
CA SER A 92 -1.20 2.91 -5.86
C SER A 92 -0.17 2.02 -5.19
N LEU A 93 0.23 2.39 -3.97
CA LEU A 93 1.22 1.65 -3.20
C LEU A 93 0.79 1.60 -1.73
N ILE A 94 1.37 0.66 -0.99
CA ILE A 94 1.22 0.60 0.47
C ILE A 94 2.53 1.03 1.11
N TYR A 95 2.45 2.00 2.02
CA TYR A 95 3.60 2.51 2.75
C TYR A 95 3.99 1.54 3.86
N LEU A 96 5.30 1.34 4.06
CA LEU A 96 5.77 0.46 5.14
C LEU A 96 6.04 1.20 6.45
N GLY A 97 5.83 2.52 6.49
CA GLY A 97 6.11 3.31 7.69
C GLY A 97 7.57 3.68 7.86
N VAL A 98 8.40 3.35 6.89
CA VAL A 98 9.82 3.67 6.84
C VAL A 98 10.05 4.42 5.53
N LYS A 99 10.81 5.52 5.57
CA LYS A 99 11.00 6.41 4.43
C LYS A 99 11.33 5.64 3.15
N ASP A 100 10.59 5.95 2.09
CA ASP A 100 10.77 5.43 0.73
C ASP A 100 10.51 3.94 0.56
N LEU A 101 10.04 3.24 1.60
CA LEU A 101 9.78 1.81 1.53
C LEU A 101 8.31 1.55 1.26
N VAL A 102 8.01 0.81 0.20
CA VAL A 102 6.64 0.53 -0.24
C VAL A 102 6.47 -0.92 -0.67
N LEU A 103 5.22 -1.40 -0.60
CA LEU A 103 4.81 -2.69 -1.15
C LEU A 103 3.80 -2.42 -2.24
N HIS A 104 3.99 -3.00 -3.41
CA HIS A 104 3.12 -2.73 -4.54
C HIS A 104 3.15 -3.83 -5.61
N ALA A 105 2.14 -3.78 -6.49
CA ALA A 105 2.11 -4.54 -7.74
C ALA A 105 2.52 -3.57 -8.86
N PRO A 106 3.77 -3.66 -9.37
CA PRO A 106 4.37 -2.52 -10.07
C PRO A 106 3.92 -2.32 -11.52
N TYR A 107 3.99 -3.35 -12.37
CA TYR A 107 3.71 -3.21 -13.81
C TYR A 107 3.68 -4.60 -14.46
N SER A 108 3.18 -4.65 -15.70
CA SER A 108 3.12 -5.90 -16.47
C SER A 108 4.52 -6.53 -16.60
N GLY A 109 4.60 -7.82 -16.30
CA GLY A 109 5.86 -8.56 -16.27
C GLY A 109 6.54 -8.53 -14.91
N GLY A 110 6.09 -7.69 -13.98
CA GLY A 110 6.61 -7.63 -12.63
C GLY A 110 5.83 -8.50 -11.67
N LEU A 111 6.33 -8.56 -10.43
CA LEU A 111 5.71 -9.30 -9.33
C LEU A 111 5.39 -8.33 -8.20
N VAL A 112 4.42 -8.67 -7.38
CA VAL A 112 4.18 -7.97 -6.11
C VAL A 112 5.47 -8.02 -5.30
N ARG A 113 5.93 -6.87 -4.82
CA ARG A 113 7.22 -6.79 -4.14
C ARG A 113 7.32 -5.57 -3.24
N ILE A 114 8.32 -5.61 -2.35
CA ILE A 114 8.75 -4.45 -1.57
C ILE A 114 9.85 -3.75 -2.36
N ASP A 115 9.72 -2.44 -2.51
CA ASP A 115 10.70 -1.60 -3.19
C ASP A 115 11.10 -0.40 -2.35
N VAL A 116 12.30 0.11 -2.60
CA VAL A 116 12.74 1.41 -2.12
C VAL A 116 12.57 2.38 -3.28
N LEU A 117 11.58 3.25 -3.18
CA LEU A 117 11.30 4.26 -4.21
C LEU A 117 11.50 5.65 -3.63
N HIS A 118 12.09 6.55 -4.43
CA HIS A 118 12.24 7.93 -4.00
C HIS A 118 10.87 8.62 -4.04
N LEU A 119 10.18 8.63 -2.89
CA LEU A 119 8.85 9.22 -2.78
C LEU A 119 8.95 10.74 -2.77
N ARG A 120 8.24 11.39 -3.70
CA ARG A 120 8.26 12.84 -3.85
C ARG A 120 7.27 13.49 -2.89
N ASP A 121 7.56 14.71 -2.44
CA ASP A 121 6.72 15.47 -1.51
C ASP A 121 5.31 15.68 -2.05
N TRP A 122 5.16 15.76 -3.37
CA TRP A 122 3.86 16.00 -4.01
C TRP A 122 3.05 14.72 -4.25
N TYR A 123 3.60 13.52 -3.93
CA TYR A 123 2.80 12.31 -3.94
C TYR A 123 1.78 12.40 -2.81
N ARG A 124 0.62 11.76 -3.00
CA ARG A 124 -0.43 11.78 -1.99
C ARG A 124 -0.26 10.62 -1.03
N PHE A 125 -0.49 10.91 0.25
CA PHE A 125 -0.55 9.89 1.29
C PHE A 125 -1.96 9.89 1.85
N GLY A 126 -2.48 8.71 2.18
CA GLY A 126 -3.84 8.60 2.71
C GLY A 126 -3.96 7.55 3.79
N ASN A 127 -4.80 7.87 4.79
CA ASN A 127 -5.18 6.95 5.83
C ASN A 127 -6.65 6.56 5.62
N PRO A 128 -6.94 5.36 5.07
CA PRO A 128 -8.31 4.97 4.77
C PRO A 128 -9.26 4.95 5.97
N LEU A 129 -8.74 4.89 7.20
CA LEU A 129 -9.57 4.94 8.40
C LEU A 129 -10.16 6.34 8.62
N ARG A 130 -9.62 7.37 7.99
CA ARG A 130 -10.11 8.75 8.09
C ARG A 130 -11.18 9.07 7.04
N GLY A 131 -11.38 8.18 6.11
CA GLY A 131 -12.40 8.34 5.08
C GLY A 131 -13.78 7.95 5.58
#